data_66298a52fc0121be9bf87f6ea5d2ced5
#
_entry.id   66298a52fc0121be9bf87f6ea5d2ced5
#
_cell.length_a   1.000
_cell.length_b   1.000
_cell.length_c   1.000
_cell.angle_alpha   90.00
_cell.angle_beta   90.00
_cell.angle_gamma   90.00
#
_symmetry.space_group_name_H-M   'P 1'
#
loop_
_entity.id
_entity.type
_entity.pdbx_description
1 polymer ?
#
loop_
_entity_poly.entity_id
_entity_poly.type
_entity_poly.pdbx_seq_one_letter_code
_entity_poly.pdbx_strand_id
1 'polypeptide(L)'
;MILDHMDSPADVKGLNENQARQLCAELRDFLVREVSRTSGHLASNLGVVELTVAIHRVFDTSVDRLVFDVGHQCYVHKALTGRRELFDTLRQFGGLSGFPKPWESVHDAFIAGHASNSVSVALGMARARTLQGKDYHVLALIGDGAMGGGLSFEGLNDAGASGEPLIVILNDNGMSIDPNVGGLSRHLSRLRSTPEYYEFKRRYRQMLTGSQTGKRVYAMSHDVKTALKKSLLPGSTVFENMGFTYMGPVDGHDVETLTQMLVLARDMRRPVLLHVHTVKGKGYPYAQQEPGKYHGVGPFDVETGKPLKPSGESFSAVFGHELLDLAQKDDRICAVTAAMVDGTGLTEFAHALPKRFFDVGIAEGHGVAMCAGMAQQGMVPVFAVYSSFLQRGYDMLLHDVALNHLHVVLGVDRAGLVGADGETHHGCFDPMYLSQVPGMTVLCPASFAELRRMLHRAVEEIDGPVAVRYPRGGQGRYQDDGGDGVFACLREGEDAAILTYGILVNQALDAADLLAQKGIRVRVLKLNQICPLDSGAVKEALSGTERLLVLEDCMATGCVGQRIAAILAQERVEPRCLTLKNLGGRFAPQGTVDQLYRAFGLDARSVADSVEEMLHEQ
;
A
#
# COMPACT_ATOMS: atom_id res chain seq x y z
N MET A 1 22.80 2.03 -26.92
CA MET A 1 22.64 1.06 -25.82
C MET A 1 21.67 -0.03 -26.28
N ILE A 2 21.68 -1.22 -25.67
CA ILE A 2 20.70 -2.27 -26.01
C ILE A 2 19.29 -1.80 -25.67
N LEU A 3 19.14 -1.15 -24.52
CA LEU A 3 17.85 -0.62 -24.05
C LEU A 3 17.19 0.36 -25.03
N ASP A 4 17.98 1.09 -25.83
CA ASP A 4 17.43 2.05 -26.81
C ASP A 4 16.68 1.38 -27.97
N HIS A 5 16.93 0.08 -28.16
CA HIS A 5 16.31 -0.75 -29.22
C HIS A 5 15.28 -1.73 -28.67
N MET A 6 14.85 -1.56 -27.41
CA MET A 6 13.84 -2.40 -26.75
C MET A 6 12.49 -1.70 -26.77
N ASP A 7 11.72 -1.91 -27.83
CA ASP A 7 10.38 -1.33 -27.98
C ASP A 7 9.26 -2.29 -27.55
N SER A 8 9.58 -3.58 -27.48
CA SER A 8 8.63 -4.62 -27.13
C SER A 8 9.29 -5.81 -26.38
N PRO A 9 8.53 -6.62 -25.65
CA PRO A 9 9.04 -7.85 -25.04
C PRO A 9 9.61 -8.85 -26.06
N ALA A 10 9.19 -8.79 -27.32
CA ALA A 10 9.72 -9.67 -28.38
C ALA A 10 11.22 -9.44 -28.61
N ASP A 11 11.70 -8.21 -28.45
CA ASP A 11 13.12 -7.86 -28.63
C ASP A 11 13.99 -8.50 -27.55
N VAL A 12 13.46 -8.67 -26.35
CA VAL A 12 14.16 -9.32 -25.22
C VAL A 12 14.39 -10.81 -25.48
N LYS A 13 13.47 -11.50 -26.18
CA LYS A 13 13.57 -12.94 -26.51
C LYS A 13 14.73 -13.25 -27.45
N GLY A 14 15.13 -12.32 -28.31
CA GLY A 14 16.23 -12.47 -29.27
C GLY A 14 17.63 -12.28 -28.68
N LEU A 15 17.76 -11.78 -27.46
CA LEU A 15 19.04 -11.44 -26.85
C LEU A 15 19.85 -12.70 -26.47
N ASN A 16 21.14 -12.71 -26.80
CA ASN A 16 22.06 -13.67 -26.22
C ASN A 16 22.39 -13.34 -24.76
N GLU A 17 23.11 -14.22 -24.06
CA GLU A 17 23.42 -14.08 -22.63
C GLU A 17 24.15 -12.77 -22.30
N ASN A 18 25.17 -12.40 -23.09
CA ASN A 18 25.93 -11.16 -22.84
C ASN A 18 25.08 -9.91 -23.07
N GLN A 19 24.24 -9.92 -24.09
CA GLN A 19 23.29 -8.82 -24.36
C GLN A 19 22.23 -8.71 -23.26
N ALA A 20 21.71 -9.81 -22.74
CA ALA A 20 20.76 -9.81 -21.64
C ALA A 20 21.39 -9.25 -20.34
N ARG A 21 22.63 -9.61 -20.02
CA ARG A 21 23.37 -9.02 -18.89
C ARG A 21 23.61 -7.52 -19.06
N GLN A 22 23.99 -7.09 -20.28
CA GLN A 22 24.17 -5.67 -20.59
C GLN A 22 22.84 -4.92 -20.45
N LEU A 23 21.72 -5.46 -20.96
CA LEU A 23 20.39 -4.88 -20.79
C LEU A 23 20.04 -4.70 -19.30
N CYS A 24 20.34 -5.68 -18.45
CA CYS A 24 20.10 -5.57 -17.01
C CYS A 24 20.91 -4.42 -16.38
N ALA A 25 22.14 -4.20 -16.78
CA ALA A 25 22.95 -3.07 -16.30
C ALA A 25 22.36 -1.73 -16.76
N GLU A 26 22.02 -1.60 -18.05
CA GLU A 26 21.42 -0.39 -18.62
C GLU A 26 20.06 -0.06 -17.99
N LEU A 27 19.23 -1.07 -17.69
CA LEU A 27 17.97 -0.89 -16.96
C LEU A 27 18.16 -0.37 -15.53
N ARG A 28 19.20 -0.82 -14.80
CA ARG A 28 19.52 -0.27 -13.48
C ARG A 28 19.88 1.20 -13.54
N ASP A 29 20.78 1.57 -14.45
CA ASP A 29 21.19 2.95 -14.64
C ASP A 29 20.00 3.83 -15.03
N PHE A 30 19.13 3.33 -15.90
CA PHE A 30 17.89 3.98 -16.28
C PHE A 30 16.98 4.20 -15.06
N LEU A 31 16.71 3.17 -14.26
CA LEU A 31 15.85 3.27 -13.09
C LEU A 31 16.37 4.25 -12.04
N VAL A 32 17.67 4.21 -11.74
CA VAL A 32 18.29 5.16 -10.81
C VAL A 32 18.12 6.59 -11.29
N ARG A 33 18.40 6.84 -12.57
CA ARG A 33 18.27 8.18 -13.18
C ARG A 33 16.83 8.69 -13.17
N GLU A 34 15.85 7.88 -13.61
CA GLU A 34 14.46 8.34 -13.72
C GLU A 34 13.80 8.50 -12.34
N VAL A 35 13.95 7.52 -11.45
CA VAL A 35 13.35 7.58 -10.11
C VAL A 35 13.97 8.70 -9.26
N SER A 36 15.25 9.03 -9.46
CA SER A 36 15.88 10.15 -8.76
C SER A 36 15.22 11.51 -9.07
N ARG A 37 14.54 11.62 -10.22
CA ARG A 37 13.85 12.84 -10.67
C ARG A 37 12.36 12.85 -10.33
N THR A 38 11.70 11.70 -10.53
CA THR A 38 10.24 11.60 -10.46
C THR A 38 9.72 11.09 -9.12
N SER A 39 10.57 10.52 -8.27
CA SER A 39 10.21 9.69 -7.12
C SER A 39 9.77 8.26 -7.49
N GLY A 40 9.77 7.33 -6.53
CA GLY A 40 9.26 5.98 -6.80
C GLY A 40 9.82 4.89 -5.90
N HIS A 41 9.56 3.63 -6.27
CA HIS A 41 9.94 2.44 -5.52
C HIS A 41 11.28 1.89 -6.07
N LEU A 42 12.40 2.56 -5.76
CA LEU A 42 13.70 2.24 -6.38
C LEU A 42 14.25 0.88 -5.96
N ALA A 43 14.40 0.66 -4.65
CA ALA A 43 15.11 -0.52 -4.13
C ALA A 43 14.44 -1.84 -4.54
N SER A 44 13.12 -1.89 -4.56
CA SER A 44 12.34 -3.07 -4.97
C SER A 44 12.52 -3.40 -6.45
N ASN A 45 12.55 -2.37 -7.32
CA ASN A 45 12.76 -2.53 -8.75
C ASN A 45 14.19 -2.97 -9.09
N LEU A 46 15.19 -2.39 -8.44
CA LEU A 46 16.60 -2.78 -8.62
C LEU A 46 16.85 -4.25 -8.22
N GLY A 47 16.08 -4.77 -7.27
CA GLY A 47 16.18 -6.16 -6.83
C GLY A 47 15.66 -7.19 -7.84
N VAL A 48 14.80 -6.81 -8.77
CA VAL A 48 14.11 -7.75 -9.68
C VAL A 48 14.44 -7.55 -11.17
N VAL A 49 15.50 -6.85 -11.49
CA VAL A 49 15.86 -6.53 -12.90
C VAL A 49 16.07 -7.81 -13.70
N GLU A 50 16.98 -8.69 -13.28
CA GLU A 50 17.26 -9.95 -13.98
C GLU A 50 16.05 -10.88 -14.00
N LEU A 51 15.30 -10.96 -12.90
CA LEU A 51 14.09 -11.75 -12.82
C LEU A 51 13.05 -11.29 -13.85
N THR A 52 12.82 -9.98 -13.96
CA THR A 52 11.85 -9.44 -14.92
C THR A 52 12.31 -9.65 -16.36
N VAL A 53 13.60 -9.44 -16.66
CA VAL A 53 14.17 -9.74 -17.99
C VAL A 53 14.02 -11.22 -18.33
N ALA A 54 14.28 -12.13 -17.37
CA ALA A 54 14.13 -13.58 -17.59
C ALA A 54 12.65 -13.96 -17.83
N ILE A 55 11.70 -13.35 -17.13
CA ILE A 55 10.25 -13.55 -17.37
C ILE A 55 9.92 -13.18 -18.83
N HIS A 56 10.34 -11.99 -19.30
CA HIS A 56 10.07 -11.54 -20.66
C HIS A 56 10.82 -12.32 -21.75
N ARG A 57 11.92 -13.00 -21.42
CA ARG A 57 12.57 -13.97 -22.34
C ARG A 57 11.76 -15.25 -22.55
N VAL A 58 10.97 -15.65 -21.58
CA VAL A 58 10.26 -16.94 -21.57
C VAL A 58 8.78 -16.81 -21.92
N PHE A 59 8.13 -15.79 -21.40
CA PHE A 59 6.69 -15.59 -21.51
C PHE A 59 6.33 -14.40 -22.41
N ASP A 60 5.15 -14.46 -22.99
CA ASP A 60 4.54 -13.34 -23.71
C ASP A 60 3.44 -12.73 -22.87
N THR A 61 3.74 -11.66 -22.16
CA THR A 61 2.79 -11.02 -21.22
C THR A 61 1.59 -10.37 -21.91
N SER A 62 1.55 -10.27 -23.23
CA SER A 62 0.34 -9.88 -23.96
C SER A 62 -0.68 -11.03 -24.04
N VAL A 63 -0.21 -12.27 -23.94
CA VAL A 63 -1.00 -13.51 -23.97
C VAL A 63 -1.01 -14.18 -22.61
N ASP A 64 0.18 -14.42 -22.03
CA ASP A 64 0.35 -14.96 -20.68
C ASP A 64 -0.06 -13.92 -19.62
N ARG A 65 -0.40 -14.36 -18.43
CA ARG A 65 -0.87 -13.49 -17.34
C ARG A 65 0.17 -13.41 -16.25
N LEU A 66 0.86 -12.25 -16.15
CA LEU A 66 1.76 -11.93 -15.06
C LEU A 66 1.03 -11.06 -14.04
N VAL A 67 0.75 -11.63 -12.86
CA VAL A 67 0.11 -10.93 -11.74
C VAL A 67 1.19 -10.55 -10.73
N PHE A 68 1.37 -9.25 -10.51
CA PHE A 68 2.28 -8.73 -9.50
C PHE A 68 1.58 -8.64 -8.14
N ASP A 69 2.23 -9.08 -7.09
CA ASP A 69 1.83 -8.78 -5.71
C ASP A 69 2.35 -7.39 -5.32
N VAL A 70 1.54 -6.56 -4.69
CA VAL A 70 1.79 -5.13 -4.48
C VAL A 70 1.98 -4.37 -5.81
N GLY A 71 2.88 -4.84 -6.66
CA GLY A 71 3.13 -4.27 -7.99
C GLY A 71 4.09 -3.07 -8.04
N HIS A 72 4.62 -2.64 -6.90
CA HIS A 72 5.61 -1.54 -6.83
C HIS A 72 6.94 -1.87 -7.51
N GLN A 73 7.23 -3.15 -7.80
CA GLN A 73 8.41 -3.67 -8.50
C GLN A 73 8.20 -3.86 -10.01
N CYS A 74 7.24 -3.15 -10.63
CA CYS A 74 6.88 -3.33 -12.04
C CYS A 74 7.61 -2.41 -13.04
N TYR A 75 8.55 -1.58 -12.60
CA TYR A 75 9.13 -0.56 -13.48
C TYR A 75 9.95 -1.14 -14.63
N VAL A 76 10.71 -2.22 -14.37
CA VAL A 76 11.41 -2.96 -15.46
C VAL A 76 10.41 -3.52 -16.46
N HIS A 77 9.30 -4.10 -15.98
CA HIS A 77 8.22 -4.59 -16.83
C HIS A 77 7.63 -3.45 -17.69
N LYS A 78 7.36 -2.28 -17.09
CA LYS A 78 6.86 -1.12 -17.85
C LYS A 78 7.87 -0.65 -18.91
N ALA A 79 9.16 -0.58 -18.56
CA ALA A 79 10.21 -0.18 -19.49
C ALA A 79 10.32 -1.13 -20.70
N LEU A 80 10.21 -2.45 -20.47
CA LEU A 80 10.29 -3.49 -21.51
C LEU A 80 9.00 -3.66 -22.32
N THR A 81 7.90 -3.04 -21.92
CA THR A 81 6.58 -3.14 -22.58
C THR A 81 6.16 -1.83 -23.24
N GLY A 82 7.13 -1.07 -23.78
CA GLY A 82 6.88 0.11 -24.61
C GLY A 82 6.57 1.41 -23.86
N ARG A 83 6.75 1.45 -22.52
CA ARG A 83 6.43 2.64 -21.70
C ARG A 83 7.67 3.39 -21.20
N ARG A 84 8.86 3.04 -21.68
CA ARG A 84 10.13 3.66 -21.27
C ARG A 84 10.13 5.17 -21.40
N GLU A 85 9.63 5.69 -22.52
CA GLU A 85 9.58 7.12 -22.85
C GLU A 85 8.66 7.93 -21.91
N LEU A 86 7.77 7.26 -21.16
CA LEU A 86 6.82 7.89 -20.25
C LEU A 86 7.34 8.02 -18.80
N PHE A 87 8.57 7.57 -18.52
CA PHE A 87 9.10 7.55 -17.15
C PHE A 87 9.35 8.93 -16.56
N ASP A 88 9.50 9.96 -17.37
CA ASP A 88 9.54 11.35 -16.92
C ASP A 88 8.22 11.81 -16.26
N THR A 89 7.11 11.09 -16.55
CA THR A 89 5.77 11.33 -15.96
C THR A 89 5.41 10.32 -14.87
N LEU A 90 6.35 9.47 -14.45
CA LEU A 90 6.09 8.41 -13.46
C LEU A 90 5.51 8.99 -12.16
N ARG A 91 4.36 8.45 -11.73
CA ARG A 91 3.62 8.84 -10.52
C ARG A 91 3.11 10.29 -10.51
N GLN A 92 3.10 10.95 -11.66
CA GLN A 92 2.53 12.29 -11.81
C GLN A 92 1.06 12.22 -12.25
N PHE A 93 0.34 13.31 -12.02
CA PHE A 93 -1.07 13.42 -12.43
C PHE A 93 -1.21 13.31 -13.95
N GLY A 94 -2.04 12.38 -14.41
CA GLY A 94 -2.22 12.09 -15.83
C GLY A 94 -1.05 11.36 -16.51
N GLY A 95 0.00 11.02 -15.76
CA GLY A 95 1.19 10.31 -16.24
C GLY A 95 1.18 8.81 -15.94
N LEU A 96 2.36 8.20 -16.09
CA LEU A 96 2.58 6.77 -15.87
C LEU A 96 2.38 6.39 -14.39
N SER A 97 1.56 5.37 -14.13
CA SER A 97 1.35 4.86 -12.77
C SER A 97 2.59 4.14 -12.22
N GLY A 98 2.79 4.23 -10.89
CA GLY A 98 3.79 3.43 -10.17
C GLY A 98 3.43 1.95 -9.98
N PHE A 99 2.26 1.52 -10.45
CA PHE A 99 1.73 0.16 -10.35
C PHE A 99 1.21 -0.35 -11.69
N PRO A 100 1.09 -1.68 -11.90
CA PRO A 100 0.46 -2.21 -13.10
C PRO A 100 -0.99 -1.77 -13.22
N LYS A 101 -1.41 -1.40 -14.43
CA LYS A 101 -2.79 -1.03 -14.75
C LYS A 101 -3.22 -1.60 -16.10
N PRO A 102 -4.26 -2.44 -16.18
CA PRO A 102 -4.72 -3.05 -17.42
C PRO A 102 -5.13 -2.04 -18.51
N TRP A 103 -5.47 -0.82 -18.12
CA TRP A 103 -5.81 0.25 -19.09
C TRP A 103 -4.60 1.05 -19.57
N GLU A 104 -3.42 0.88 -18.97
CA GLU A 104 -2.17 1.45 -19.50
C GLU A 104 -1.53 0.54 -20.56
N SER A 105 -1.66 -0.79 -20.40
CA SER A 105 -1.03 -1.75 -21.30
C SER A 105 -1.71 -3.11 -21.26
N VAL A 106 -1.79 -3.77 -22.43
CA VAL A 106 -2.23 -5.18 -22.55
C VAL A 106 -1.33 -6.17 -21.81
N HIS A 107 -0.12 -5.75 -21.46
CA HIS A 107 0.86 -6.53 -20.70
C HIS A 107 0.57 -6.54 -19.18
N ASP A 108 -0.24 -5.63 -18.69
CA ASP A 108 -0.62 -5.52 -17.27
C ASP A 108 -1.89 -6.37 -17.04
N ALA A 109 -1.72 -7.61 -16.60
CA ALA A 109 -2.82 -8.58 -16.48
C ALA A 109 -3.86 -8.19 -15.41
N PHE A 110 -3.46 -7.48 -14.36
CA PHE A 110 -4.32 -7.08 -13.25
C PHE A 110 -3.78 -5.84 -12.55
N ILE A 111 -4.68 -5.04 -11.96
CA ILE A 111 -4.27 -3.92 -11.11
C ILE A 111 -3.59 -4.44 -9.84
N ALA A 112 -2.55 -3.75 -9.38
CA ALA A 112 -1.89 -4.06 -8.13
C ALA A 112 -1.74 -2.79 -7.26
N GLY A 113 -1.40 -2.97 -5.99
CA GLY A 113 -1.24 -1.90 -4.99
C GLY A 113 -1.23 -2.46 -3.57
N HIS A 114 -2.11 -3.41 -3.27
CA HIS A 114 -2.19 -4.10 -1.99
C HIS A 114 -1.46 -5.44 -2.03
N ALA A 115 -0.86 -5.84 -0.89
CA ALA A 115 -0.11 -7.09 -0.78
C ALA A 115 -1.01 -8.33 -0.65
N SER A 116 -0.44 -9.50 -0.91
CA SER A 116 -0.96 -10.83 -0.56
C SER A 116 -2.10 -11.37 -1.42
N ASN A 117 -2.55 -10.67 -2.47
CA ASN A 117 -3.67 -11.10 -3.30
C ASN A 117 -3.28 -11.79 -4.61
N SER A 118 -2.01 -11.71 -5.03
CA SER A 118 -1.56 -12.15 -6.36
C SER A 118 -1.81 -13.64 -6.61
N VAL A 119 -1.57 -14.49 -5.63
CA VAL A 119 -1.76 -15.96 -5.78
C VAL A 119 -3.23 -16.28 -6.01
N SER A 120 -4.15 -15.69 -5.25
CA SER A 120 -5.60 -15.89 -5.40
C SER A 120 -6.10 -15.39 -6.76
N VAL A 121 -5.65 -14.20 -7.18
CA VAL A 121 -6.00 -13.64 -8.50
C VAL A 121 -5.47 -14.53 -9.63
N ALA A 122 -4.21 -14.95 -9.55
CA ALA A 122 -3.59 -15.82 -10.55
C ALA A 122 -4.27 -17.20 -10.61
N LEU A 123 -4.65 -17.78 -9.47
CA LEU A 123 -5.40 -19.03 -9.44
C LEU A 123 -6.77 -18.88 -10.13
N GLY A 124 -7.48 -17.77 -9.87
CA GLY A 124 -8.73 -17.47 -10.57
C GLY A 124 -8.56 -17.38 -12.08
N MET A 125 -7.48 -16.75 -12.57
CA MET A 125 -7.14 -16.68 -13.99
C MET A 125 -6.77 -18.06 -14.57
N ALA A 126 -6.04 -18.89 -13.83
CA ALA A 126 -5.67 -20.24 -14.24
C ALA A 126 -6.92 -21.13 -14.39
N ARG A 127 -7.82 -21.11 -13.42
CA ARG A 127 -9.12 -21.81 -13.50
C ARG A 127 -9.96 -21.35 -14.68
N ALA A 128 -10.06 -20.03 -14.89
CA ALA A 128 -10.80 -19.45 -16.02
C ALA A 128 -10.20 -19.90 -17.36
N ARG A 129 -8.86 -19.95 -17.49
CA ARG A 129 -8.15 -20.49 -18.65
C ARG A 129 -8.58 -21.94 -18.92
N THR A 130 -8.53 -22.80 -17.89
CA THR A 130 -8.87 -24.22 -18.00
C THR A 130 -10.34 -24.40 -18.40
N LEU A 131 -11.27 -23.70 -17.77
CA LEU A 131 -12.69 -23.73 -18.08
C LEU A 131 -13.01 -23.24 -19.51
N GLN A 132 -12.22 -22.29 -20.04
CA GLN A 132 -12.35 -21.77 -21.40
C GLN A 132 -11.62 -22.59 -22.45
N GLY A 133 -10.91 -23.67 -22.08
CA GLY A 133 -10.10 -24.47 -22.99
C GLY A 133 -8.95 -23.68 -23.65
N LYS A 134 -8.47 -22.60 -23.02
CA LYS A 134 -7.36 -21.79 -23.51
C LYS A 134 -6.01 -22.33 -23.02
N ASP A 135 -4.93 -21.98 -23.74
CA ASP A 135 -3.58 -22.44 -23.44
C ASP A 135 -2.61 -21.24 -23.31
N TYR A 136 -2.74 -20.49 -22.22
CA TYR A 136 -1.77 -19.47 -21.82
C TYR A 136 -1.25 -19.77 -20.41
N HIS A 137 -0.08 -19.23 -20.08
CA HIS A 137 0.50 -19.41 -18.76
C HIS A 137 0.03 -18.32 -17.80
N VAL A 138 -0.02 -18.68 -16.51
CA VAL A 138 -0.36 -17.74 -15.44
C VAL A 138 0.75 -17.76 -14.40
N LEU A 139 1.26 -16.57 -14.07
CA LEU A 139 2.34 -16.34 -13.12
C LEU A 139 1.87 -15.38 -12.02
N ALA A 140 2.22 -15.68 -10.77
CA ALA A 140 2.12 -14.75 -9.65
C ALA A 140 3.53 -14.39 -9.17
N LEU A 141 3.91 -13.13 -9.17
CA LEU A 141 5.17 -12.65 -8.60
C LEU A 141 4.90 -12.03 -7.24
N ILE A 142 5.26 -12.74 -6.17
CA ILE A 142 5.01 -12.36 -4.78
C ILE A 142 6.30 -12.19 -4.00
N GLY A 143 6.40 -11.13 -3.19
CA GLY A 143 7.49 -10.93 -2.24
C GLY A 143 7.32 -11.77 -0.96
N ASP A 144 8.42 -12.10 -0.32
CA ASP A 144 8.46 -12.88 0.93
C ASP A 144 7.71 -12.19 2.08
N GLY A 145 7.75 -10.85 2.17
CA GLY A 145 6.94 -10.08 3.12
C GLY A 145 5.44 -10.23 2.87
N ALA A 146 5.01 -10.11 1.62
CA ALA A 146 3.61 -10.24 1.22
C ALA A 146 3.09 -11.69 1.37
N MET A 147 3.97 -12.68 1.26
CA MET A 147 3.62 -14.09 1.48
C MET A 147 3.22 -14.38 2.93
N GLY A 148 3.64 -13.54 3.89
CA GLY A 148 3.23 -13.63 5.29
C GLY A 148 1.75 -13.29 5.57
N GLY A 149 1.05 -12.66 4.64
CA GLY A 149 -0.36 -12.29 4.79
C GLY A 149 -1.32 -13.47 4.69
N GLY A 150 -2.42 -13.44 5.44
CA GLY A 150 -3.41 -14.54 5.50
C GLY A 150 -3.95 -14.93 4.13
N LEU A 151 -4.36 -13.95 3.31
CA LEU A 151 -4.91 -14.18 1.97
C LEU A 151 -3.93 -14.93 1.03
N SER A 152 -2.61 -14.70 1.17
CA SER A 152 -1.62 -15.44 0.39
C SER A 152 -1.55 -16.91 0.80
N PHE A 153 -1.68 -17.23 2.10
CA PHE A 153 -1.77 -18.61 2.59
C PHE A 153 -3.05 -19.30 2.13
N GLU A 154 -4.18 -18.63 2.15
CA GLU A 154 -5.44 -19.14 1.60
C GLU A 154 -5.28 -19.47 0.10
N GLY A 155 -4.70 -18.54 -0.66
CA GLY A 155 -4.42 -18.72 -2.08
C GLY A 155 -3.45 -19.87 -2.36
N LEU A 156 -2.37 -20.00 -1.59
CA LEU A 156 -1.41 -21.09 -1.71
C LEU A 156 -2.04 -22.45 -1.36
N ASN A 157 -2.81 -22.51 -0.28
CA ASN A 157 -3.50 -23.74 0.14
C ASN A 157 -4.44 -24.26 -0.96
N ASP A 158 -5.24 -23.40 -1.56
CA ASP A 158 -6.16 -23.76 -2.64
C ASP A 158 -5.40 -24.06 -3.96
N ALA A 159 -4.41 -23.25 -4.33
CA ALA A 159 -3.64 -23.44 -5.55
C ALA A 159 -2.87 -24.77 -5.55
N GLY A 160 -2.23 -25.11 -4.44
CA GLY A 160 -1.48 -26.37 -4.32
C GLY A 160 -2.38 -27.60 -4.41
N ALA A 161 -3.56 -27.55 -3.80
CA ALA A 161 -4.54 -28.65 -3.84
C ALA A 161 -5.26 -28.78 -5.19
N SER A 162 -5.37 -27.68 -5.95
CA SER A 162 -6.17 -27.61 -7.18
C SER A 162 -5.59 -28.42 -8.36
N GLY A 163 -4.27 -28.59 -8.41
CA GLY A 163 -3.57 -29.16 -9.56
C GLY A 163 -3.51 -28.22 -10.79
N GLU A 164 -4.08 -27.00 -10.73
CA GLU A 164 -4.05 -26.05 -11.83
C GLU A 164 -2.61 -25.63 -12.19
N PRO A 165 -2.25 -25.62 -13.48
CA PRO A 165 -0.96 -25.10 -13.93
C PRO A 165 -0.82 -23.62 -13.62
N LEU A 166 -0.08 -23.31 -12.56
CA LEU A 166 0.19 -21.97 -12.03
C LEU A 166 1.65 -21.89 -11.59
N ILE A 167 2.34 -20.81 -11.91
CA ILE A 167 3.71 -20.55 -11.45
C ILE A 167 3.68 -19.42 -10.42
N VAL A 168 3.96 -19.75 -9.17
CA VAL A 168 4.20 -18.76 -8.12
C VAL A 168 5.70 -18.49 -8.04
N ILE A 169 6.11 -17.27 -8.31
CA ILE A 169 7.49 -16.81 -8.20
C ILE A 169 7.62 -16.08 -6.86
N LEU A 170 8.27 -16.73 -5.90
CA LEU A 170 8.59 -16.14 -4.61
C LEU A 170 9.89 -15.35 -4.72
N ASN A 171 9.80 -14.03 -4.69
CA ASN A 171 10.94 -13.13 -4.62
C ASN A 171 11.35 -12.92 -3.15
N ASP A 172 12.36 -13.63 -2.71
CA ASP A 172 12.85 -13.61 -1.33
C ASP A 172 14.10 -12.74 -1.21
N ASN A 173 13.97 -11.58 -0.56
CA ASN A 173 15.07 -10.68 -0.24
C ASN A 173 15.20 -10.38 1.27
N GLY A 174 14.36 -11.01 2.11
CA GLY A 174 14.36 -10.86 3.56
C GLY A 174 13.74 -9.57 4.08
N MET A 175 13.12 -8.78 3.19
CA MET A 175 12.63 -7.43 3.54
C MET A 175 11.28 -7.11 2.89
N SER A 176 10.42 -6.44 3.67
CA SER A 176 9.30 -5.64 3.17
C SER A 176 9.75 -4.16 3.06
N ILE A 177 9.17 -3.22 3.79
CA ILE A 177 9.79 -1.92 4.07
C ILE A 177 10.96 -2.15 5.04
N ASP A 178 10.67 -2.79 6.16
CA ASP A 178 11.60 -3.23 7.20
C ASP A 178 11.98 -4.73 7.03
N PRO A 179 12.94 -5.25 7.81
CA PRO A 179 13.23 -6.69 7.83
C PRO A 179 11.99 -7.52 8.15
N ASN A 180 11.76 -8.57 7.38
CA ASN A 180 10.59 -9.42 7.58
C ASN A 180 10.62 -10.14 8.93
N VAL A 181 9.45 -10.22 9.57
CA VAL A 181 9.24 -10.87 10.87
C VAL A 181 8.53 -12.22 10.74
N GLY A 182 8.51 -12.99 11.81
CA GLY A 182 7.69 -14.19 11.94
C GLY A 182 8.36 -15.51 11.54
N GLY A 183 7.60 -16.59 11.67
CA GLY A 183 8.06 -17.97 11.46
C GLY A 183 8.41 -18.29 10.02
N LEU A 184 7.64 -17.77 9.07
CA LEU A 184 7.88 -17.97 7.64
C LEU A 184 9.20 -17.33 7.21
N SER A 185 9.47 -16.09 7.62
CA SER A 185 10.72 -15.40 7.33
C SER A 185 11.94 -16.19 7.85
N ARG A 186 11.84 -16.74 9.08
CA ARG A 186 12.88 -17.64 9.64
C ARG A 186 13.02 -18.93 8.83
N HIS A 187 11.93 -19.51 8.36
CA HIS A 187 11.96 -20.71 7.52
C HIS A 187 12.68 -20.44 6.19
N LEU A 188 12.31 -19.38 5.48
CA LEU A 188 12.96 -18.97 4.23
C LEU A 188 14.45 -18.66 4.44
N SER A 189 14.81 -17.97 5.53
CA SER A 189 16.20 -17.70 5.88
C SER A 189 17.02 -18.99 6.09
N ARG A 190 16.43 -20.02 6.72
CA ARG A 190 17.07 -21.34 6.85
C ARG A 190 17.28 -22.01 5.49
N LEU A 191 16.28 -21.97 4.60
CA LEU A 191 16.41 -22.54 3.26
C LEU A 191 17.57 -21.93 2.47
N ARG A 192 17.83 -20.61 2.65
CA ARG A 192 18.97 -19.90 2.02
C ARG A 192 20.33 -20.28 2.58
N SER A 193 20.40 -20.69 3.84
CA SER A 193 21.68 -20.94 4.57
C SER A 193 22.08 -22.41 4.66
N THR A 194 21.32 -23.33 4.10
CA THR A 194 21.64 -24.77 4.18
C THR A 194 22.80 -25.15 3.27
N PRO A 195 23.68 -26.12 3.68
CA PRO A 195 24.74 -26.68 2.82
C PRO A 195 24.22 -27.26 1.51
N GLU A 196 23.01 -27.80 1.52
CA GLU A 196 22.32 -28.36 0.36
C GLU A 196 22.03 -27.31 -0.70
N TYR A 197 21.79 -26.05 -0.29
CA TYR A 197 21.69 -24.90 -1.21
C TYR A 197 22.98 -24.69 -2.00
N TYR A 198 24.14 -24.74 -1.32
CA TYR A 198 25.44 -24.59 -1.97
C TYR A 198 25.80 -25.78 -2.86
N GLU A 199 25.41 -27.01 -2.46
CA GLU A 199 25.55 -28.19 -3.31
C GLU A 199 24.63 -28.15 -4.53
N PHE A 200 23.36 -27.74 -4.37
CA PHE A 200 22.43 -27.51 -5.48
C PHE A 200 23.00 -26.50 -6.47
N LYS A 201 23.46 -25.33 -5.99
CA LYS A 201 24.08 -24.29 -6.82
C LYS A 201 25.31 -24.82 -7.57
N ARG A 202 26.13 -25.67 -6.92
CA ARG A 202 27.32 -26.28 -7.51
C ARG A 202 26.96 -27.34 -8.57
N ARG A 203 26.06 -28.27 -8.25
CA ARG A 203 25.61 -29.33 -9.16
C ARG A 203 24.87 -28.76 -10.36
N TYR A 204 24.02 -27.79 -10.12
CA TYR A 204 23.28 -27.11 -11.15
C TYR A 204 24.21 -26.36 -12.12
N ARG A 205 25.19 -25.62 -11.60
CA ARG A 205 26.20 -24.93 -12.41
C ARG A 205 27.06 -25.96 -13.23
N GLN A 206 27.37 -27.09 -12.65
CA GLN A 206 28.09 -28.19 -13.36
C GLN A 206 27.24 -28.82 -14.47
N MET A 207 25.93 -28.96 -14.27
CA MET A 207 25.02 -29.47 -15.29
C MET A 207 24.92 -28.48 -16.49
N LEU A 208 24.96 -27.20 -16.23
CA LEU A 208 24.89 -26.17 -17.27
C LEU A 208 26.21 -25.96 -18.01
N THR A 209 27.35 -26.06 -17.33
CA THR A 209 28.68 -25.81 -17.92
C THR A 209 29.32 -27.09 -18.53
N GLY A 210 28.79 -28.24 -18.25
CA GLY A 210 29.38 -29.55 -18.59
C GLY A 210 29.00 -30.12 -19.95
N SER A 211 28.21 -29.50 -20.80
CA SER A 211 27.86 -30.08 -22.10
C SER A 211 27.82 -29.08 -23.26
N GLN A 212 28.66 -29.31 -24.28
CA GLN A 212 28.52 -28.75 -25.63
C GLN A 212 27.24 -29.21 -26.36
N THR A 213 26.28 -29.79 -25.64
CA THR A 213 25.03 -30.36 -26.18
C THR A 213 23.77 -29.74 -25.55
N GLY A 214 23.71 -28.41 -25.40
CA GLY A 214 22.48 -27.72 -24.99
C GLY A 214 21.26 -28.02 -25.89
N LYS A 215 21.43 -28.67 -27.03
CA LYS A 215 20.35 -29.15 -27.92
C LYS A 215 19.83 -30.55 -27.59
N ARG A 216 20.49 -31.33 -26.72
CA ARG A 216 20.06 -32.71 -26.31
C ARG A 216 19.36 -32.76 -24.97
N VAL A 217 19.37 -31.71 -24.17
CA VAL A 217 18.63 -31.63 -22.89
C VAL A 217 17.11 -31.69 -23.10
N TYR A 218 16.64 -31.35 -24.27
CA TYR A 218 15.23 -31.50 -24.67
C TYR A 218 14.74 -32.94 -24.75
N ALA A 219 15.64 -33.92 -24.84
CA ALA A 219 15.31 -35.36 -25.00
C ALA A 219 15.47 -36.20 -23.72
N MET A 220 16.02 -35.68 -22.63
CA MET A 220 16.25 -36.41 -21.37
C MET A 220 15.11 -36.23 -20.38
N SER A 221 13.90 -36.65 -20.73
CA SER A 221 12.69 -36.35 -19.97
C SER A 221 12.51 -37.12 -18.66
N HIS A 222 13.15 -38.26 -18.47
CA HIS A 222 12.88 -39.14 -17.31
C HIS A 222 13.96 -39.09 -16.23
N ASP A 223 15.24 -39.05 -16.62
CA ASP A 223 16.37 -39.11 -15.67
C ASP A 223 16.63 -37.73 -15.03
N VAL A 224 16.39 -36.61 -15.76
CA VAL A 224 16.46 -35.27 -15.21
C VAL A 224 15.31 -35.05 -14.21
N LYS A 225 14.11 -35.56 -14.49
CA LYS A 225 12.98 -35.56 -13.53
C LYS A 225 13.31 -36.34 -12.25
N THR A 226 14.01 -37.44 -12.37
CA THR A 226 14.40 -38.30 -11.23
C THR A 226 15.59 -37.72 -10.47
N ALA A 227 16.56 -37.12 -11.16
CA ALA A 227 17.70 -36.43 -10.54
C ALA A 227 17.27 -35.11 -9.84
N LEU A 228 16.37 -34.34 -10.43
CA LEU A 228 15.75 -33.20 -9.75
C LEU A 228 14.94 -33.65 -8.51
N LYS A 229 14.20 -34.74 -8.62
CA LYS A 229 13.41 -35.29 -7.51
C LYS A 229 14.28 -35.82 -6.35
N LYS A 230 15.52 -36.25 -6.61
CA LYS A 230 16.49 -36.71 -5.60
C LYS A 230 17.45 -35.64 -5.08
N SER A 231 17.60 -34.52 -5.77
CA SER A 231 18.46 -33.40 -5.35
C SER A 231 17.70 -32.25 -4.64
N LEU A 232 16.38 -32.38 -4.55
CA LEU A 232 15.56 -31.51 -3.70
C LEU A 232 15.87 -31.85 -2.25
N LEU A 233 15.97 -30.80 -1.43
CA LEU A 233 16.39 -30.86 -0.02
C LEU A 233 15.84 -32.06 0.73
N PRO A 234 16.62 -32.71 1.63
CA PRO A 234 16.11 -33.76 2.49
C PRO A 234 15.16 -33.17 3.52
N GLY A 235 13.87 -33.37 3.29
CA GLY A 235 12.77 -32.83 4.07
C GLY A 235 11.81 -32.02 3.18
N SER A 236 10.53 -32.39 3.15
CA SER A 236 9.56 -31.63 2.36
C SER A 236 9.41 -30.21 2.92
N THR A 237 9.44 -29.21 2.04
CA THR A 237 9.13 -27.81 2.40
C THR A 237 7.64 -27.69 2.71
N VAL A 238 7.25 -26.63 3.42
CA VAL A 238 5.82 -26.32 3.64
C VAL A 238 5.06 -26.25 2.31
N PHE A 239 5.69 -25.76 1.24
CA PHE A 239 5.09 -25.63 -0.08
C PHE A 239 4.83 -26.96 -0.77
N GLU A 240 5.74 -27.94 -0.63
CA GLU A 240 5.54 -29.29 -1.15
C GLU A 240 4.41 -30.02 -0.41
N ASN A 241 4.30 -29.80 0.91
CA ASN A 241 3.19 -30.34 1.69
C ASN A 241 1.84 -29.74 1.28
N MET A 242 1.82 -28.49 0.76
CA MET A 242 0.63 -27.87 0.18
C MET A 242 0.31 -28.39 -1.24
N GLY A 243 1.20 -29.16 -1.89
CA GLY A 243 0.97 -29.70 -3.23
C GLY A 243 1.74 -29.01 -4.37
N PHE A 244 2.58 -28.02 -4.07
CA PHE A 244 3.43 -27.40 -5.08
C PHE A 244 4.64 -28.26 -5.44
N THR A 245 5.09 -28.16 -6.68
CA THR A 245 6.47 -28.51 -7.03
C THR A 245 7.35 -27.33 -6.64
N TYR A 246 8.16 -27.52 -5.61
CA TYR A 246 9.10 -26.51 -5.16
C TYR A 246 10.39 -26.55 -5.99
N MET A 247 10.83 -25.36 -6.46
CA MET A 247 12.06 -25.16 -7.22
C MET A 247 12.87 -24.03 -6.61
N GLY A 248 14.10 -24.27 -6.27
CA GLY A 248 15.00 -23.24 -5.71
C GLY A 248 15.58 -23.60 -4.34
N PRO A 249 16.13 -22.60 -3.60
CA PRO A 249 16.29 -21.21 -3.98
C PRO A 249 17.24 -21.02 -5.18
N VAL A 250 16.92 -20.05 -6.06
CA VAL A 250 17.72 -19.70 -7.25
C VAL A 250 18.31 -18.29 -7.08
N ASP A 251 19.51 -18.05 -7.62
CA ASP A 251 20.12 -16.73 -7.65
C ASP A 251 19.31 -15.80 -8.57
N GLY A 252 18.64 -14.82 -7.99
CA GLY A 252 17.80 -13.87 -8.70
C GLY A 252 18.54 -12.82 -9.52
N HIS A 253 19.89 -12.87 -9.50
CA HIS A 253 20.76 -11.99 -10.29
C HIS A 253 21.52 -12.73 -11.39
N ASP A 254 21.17 -13.98 -11.65
CA ASP A 254 21.66 -14.77 -12.78
C ASP A 254 20.53 -14.96 -13.81
N VAL A 255 20.47 -14.06 -14.79
CA VAL A 255 19.41 -14.01 -15.81
C VAL A 255 19.32 -15.31 -16.63
N GLU A 256 20.45 -15.99 -16.88
CA GLU A 256 20.47 -17.22 -17.67
C GLU A 256 19.90 -18.39 -16.85
N THR A 257 20.35 -18.55 -15.60
CA THR A 257 19.78 -19.53 -14.67
C THR A 257 18.28 -19.32 -14.48
N LEU A 258 17.84 -18.09 -14.27
CA LEU A 258 16.41 -17.74 -14.14
C LEU A 258 15.62 -18.11 -15.39
N THR A 259 16.15 -17.79 -16.58
CA THR A 259 15.49 -18.12 -17.87
C THR A 259 15.27 -19.63 -17.99
N GLN A 260 16.27 -20.45 -17.67
CA GLN A 260 16.19 -21.91 -17.76
C GLN A 260 15.20 -22.48 -16.73
N MET A 261 15.19 -21.95 -15.49
CA MET A 261 14.26 -22.40 -14.44
C MET A 261 12.82 -22.03 -14.78
N LEU A 262 12.60 -20.88 -15.38
CA LEU A 262 11.27 -20.45 -15.85
C LEU A 262 10.76 -21.31 -17.02
N VAL A 263 11.63 -21.69 -17.97
CA VAL A 263 11.28 -22.66 -19.03
C VAL A 263 10.88 -23.99 -18.42
N LEU A 264 11.65 -24.50 -17.46
CA LEU A 264 11.35 -25.75 -16.78
C LEU A 264 10.02 -25.69 -16.01
N ALA A 265 9.77 -24.59 -15.28
CA ALA A 265 8.52 -24.36 -14.56
C ALA A 265 7.31 -24.31 -15.51
N ARG A 266 7.45 -23.62 -16.64
CA ARG A 266 6.44 -23.53 -17.70
C ARG A 266 6.03 -24.90 -18.23
N ASP A 267 7.01 -25.74 -18.51
CA ASP A 267 6.79 -27.05 -19.16
C ASP A 267 6.24 -28.12 -18.20
N MET A 268 6.26 -27.86 -16.88
CA MET A 268 5.74 -28.81 -15.86
C MET A 268 4.22 -28.96 -15.87
N ARG A 269 3.47 -27.98 -16.33
CA ARG A 269 1.99 -27.99 -16.41
C ARG A 269 1.30 -28.45 -15.12
N ARG A 270 1.71 -27.94 -13.98
CA ARG A 270 1.16 -28.16 -12.62
C ARG A 270 1.51 -27.00 -11.70
N PRO A 271 0.99 -26.94 -10.46
CA PRO A 271 1.40 -25.91 -9.50
C PRO A 271 2.91 -25.97 -9.23
N VAL A 272 3.60 -24.86 -9.50
CA VAL A 272 5.04 -24.69 -9.25
C VAL A 272 5.25 -23.48 -8.35
N LEU A 273 6.12 -23.61 -7.34
CA LEU A 273 6.64 -22.50 -6.59
C LEU A 273 8.14 -22.37 -6.89
N LEU A 274 8.49 -21.31 -7.61
CA LEU A 274 9.88 -20.95 -7.92
C LEU A 274 10.38 -19.95 -6.88
N HIS A 275 11.28 -20.40 -6.00
CA HIS A 275 11.89 -19.57 -4.97
C HIS A 275 13.15 -18.90 -5.51
N VAL A 276 13.12 -17.56 -5.58
CA VAL A 276 14.19 -16.73 -6.14
C VAL A 276 14.75 -15.84 -5.04
N HIS A 277 16.05 -15.94 -4.78
CA HIS A 277 16.75 -15.09 -3.82
C HIS A 277 17.32 -13.85 -4.51
N THR A 278 16.93 -12.65 -4.05
CA THR A 278 17.37 -11.37 -4.59
C THR A 278 17.99 -10.46 -3.52
N VAL A 279 18.63 -9.38 -3.98
CA VAL A 279 19.17 -8.32 -3.10
C VAL A 279 18.42 -7.03 -3.41
N LYS A 280 17.64 -6.54 -2.45
CA LYS A 280 16.92 -5.28 -2.57
C LYS A 280 17.89 -4.11 -2.76
N GLY A 281 17.65 -3.23 -3.73
CA GLY A 281 18.55 -2.12 -4.05
C GLY A 281 19.80 -2.48 -4.86
N LYS A 282 19.89 -3.71 -5.40
CA LYS A 282 21.05 -4.23 -6.15
C LYS A 282 21.58 -3.27 -7.20
N GLY A 283 22.90 -2.96 -7.08
CA GLY A 283 23.63 -2.15 -8.06
C GLY A 283 23.63 -0.64 -7.76
N TYR A 284 22.90 -0.17 -6.72
CA TYR A 284 22.99 1.19 -6.22
C TYR A 284 23.36 1.16 -4.74
N PRO A 285 24.60 1.57 -4.37
CA PRO A 285 25.15 1.35 -3.02
C PRO A 285 24.28 1.89 -1.89
N TYR A 286 23.72 3.08 -2.05
CA TYR A 286 22.86 3.70 -1.02
C TYR A 286 21.57 2.91 -0.81
N ALA A 287 20.95 2.42 -1.90
CA ALA A 287 19.74 1.60 -1.80
C ALA A 287 20.01 0.19 -1.26
N GLN A 288 21.24 -0.33 -1.41
CA GLN A 288 21.61 -1.62 -0.81
C GLN A 288 21.89 -1.49 0.70
N GLN A 289 22.46 -0.35 1.15
CA GLN A 289 22.76 -0.10 2.55
C GLN A 289 21.48 0.25 3.35
N GLU A 290 20.58 1.04 2.78
CA GLU A 290 19.34 1.51 3.42
C GLU A 290 18.11 1.18 2.55
N PRO A 291 17.79 -0.10 2.30
CA PRO A 291 16.74 -0.48 1.33
C PRO A 291 15.33 -0.03 1.75
N GLY A 292 15.08 0.16 3.05
CA GLY A 292 13.84 0.73 3.57
C GLY A 292 13.62 2.18 3.11
N LYS A 293 14.65 3.01 3.23
CA LYS A 293 14.64 4.41 2.79
C LYS A 293 14.37 4.58 1.28
N TYR A 294 14.87 3.64 0.47
CA TYR A 294 14.65 3.61 -0.98
C TYR A 294 13.48 2.72 -1.40
N HIS A 295 12.67 2.24 -0.43
CA HIS A 295 11.43 1.53 -0.74
C HIS A 295 10.42 2.46 -1.44
N GLY A 296 10.21 3.67 -0.91
CA GLY A 296 9.39 4.73 -1.51
C GLY A 296 10.09 6.07 -1.37
N VAL A 297 11.01 6.38 -2.31
CA VAL A 297 11.88 7.55 -2.21
C VAL A 297 11.32 8.72 -3.01
N GLY A 298 11.46 9.94 -2.45
CA GLY A 298 11.28 11.21 -3.18
C GLY A 298 12.44 11.50 -4.13
N PRO A 299 12.43 12.62 -4.85
CA PRO A 299 13.56 13.04 -5.66
C PRO A 299 14.84 13.20 -4.83
N PHE A 300 15.96 12.67 -5.35
CA PHE A 300 17.24 12.63 -4.65
C PHE A 300 18.42 12.85 -5.60
N ASP A 301 19.57 13.24 -5.04
CA ASP A 301 20.81 13.35 -5.77
C ASP A 301 21.47 11.96 -5.91
N VAL A 302 21.77 11.55 -7.14
CA VAL A 302 22.27 10.20 -7.44
C VAL A 302 23.67 9.94 -6.88
N GLU A 303 24.54 10.96 -6.83
CA GLU A 303 25.91 10.78 -6.39
C GLU A 303 26.02 10.67 -4.86
N THR A 304 25.16 11.38 -4.14
CA THR A 304 25.19 11.43 -2.66
C THR A 304 24.10 10.59 -2.00
N GLY A 305 23.09 10.16 -2.73
CA GLY A 305 21.91 9.47 -2.20
C GLY A 305 21.00 10.33 -1.33
N LYS A 306 21.23 11.65 -1.23
CA LYS A 306 20.49 12.54 -0.35
C LYS A 306 19.22 13.08 -1.01
N PRO A 307 18.10 13.23 -0.25
CA PRO A 307 16.90 13.88 -0.76
C PRO A 307 17.19 15.30 -1.24
N LEU A 308 16.57 15.72 -2.34
CA LEU A 308 16.67 17.10 -2.85
C LEU A 308 15.93 18.11 -1.99
N LYS A 309 14.93 17.66 -1.22
CA LYS A 309 14.18 18.50 -0.28
C LYS A 309 14.22 17.82 1.09
N PRO A 310 14.52 18.56 2.17
CA PRO A 310 14.41 18.01 3.52
C PRO A 310 12.95 17.69 3.83
N SER A 311 12.69 16.63 4.57
CA SER A 311 11.38 16.36 5.16
C SER A 311 11.15 17.30 6.33
N GLY A 312 9.99 17.97 6.37
CA GLY A 312 9.53 18.68 7.56
C GLY A 312 8.94 17.72 8.60
N GLU A 313 8.52 18.28 9.74
CA GLU A 313 7.74 17.55 10.73
C GLU A 313 6.44 17.01 10.10
N SER A 314 6.03 15.81 10.48
CA SER A 314 4.86 15.13 9.93
C SER A 314 3.90 14.67 11.02
N PHE A 315 2.63 14.45 10.66
CA PHE A 315 1.64 13.87 11.58
C PHE A 315 2.11 12.51 12.12
N SER A 316 2.72 11.66 11.27
CA SER A 316 3.26 10.36 11.70
C SER A 316 4.36 10.51 12.76
N ALA A 317 5.29 11.47 12.58
CA ALA A 317 6.35 11.72 13.56
C ALA A 317 5.77 12.23 14.90
N VAL A 318 4.84 13.20 14.84
CA VAL A 318 4.16 13.73 16.03
C VAL A 318 3.39 12.63 16.76
N PHE A 319 2.68 11.76 16.02
CA PHE A 319 1.97 10.61 16.58
C PHE A 319 2.91 9.66 17.33
N GLY A 320 4.04 9.30 16.71
CA GLY A 320 4.99 8.36 17.31
C GLY A 320 5.66 8.91 18.57
N HIS A 321 6.06 10.19 18.56
CA HIS A 321 6.65 10.86 19.73
C HIS A 321 5.63 10.92 20.89
N GLU A 322 4.40 11.38 20.61
CA GLU A 322 3.36 11.52 21.63
C GLU A 322 2.96 10.16 22.22
N LEU A 323 2.86 9.11 21.39
CA LEU A 323 2.57 7.77 21.87
C LEU A 323 3.69 7.24 22.76
N LEU A 324 4.94 7.53 22.44
CA LEU A 324 6.06 7.16 23.29
C LEU A 324 6.00 7.86 24.65
N ASP A 325 5.70 9.17 24.67
CA ASP A 325 5.57 9.95 25.89
C ASP A 325 4.43 9.43 26.79
N LEU A 326 3.30 9.05 26.20
CA LEU A 326 2.19 8.39 26.90
C LEU A 326 2.60 7.03 27.47
N ALA A 327 3.28 6.20 26.66
CA ALA A 327 3.69 4.87 27.07
C ALA A 327 4.80 4.87 28.14
N GLN A 328 5.57 5.93 28.27
CA GLN A 328 6.52 6.09 29.37
C GLN A 328 5.83 6.37 30.72
N LYS A 329 4.58 6.85 30.69
CA LYS A 329 3.79 7.15 31.88
C LYS A 329 2.85 6.02 32.26
N ASP A 330 2.39 5.22 31.30
CA ASP A 330 1.47 4.08 31.51
C ASP A 330 2.04 2.80 30.88
N ASP A 331 2.39 1.84 31.72
CA ASP A 331 2.94 0.55 31.30
C ASP A 331 1.96 -0.37 30.55
N ARG A 332 0.68 -0.06 30.57
CA ARG A 332 -0.35 -0.79 29.82
C ARG A 332 -0.31 -0.49 28.32
N ILE A 333 0.21 0.68 27.93
CA ILE A 333 0.24 1.10 26.53
C ILE A 333 1.28 0.29 25.75
N CYS A 334 0.85 -0.30 24.65
CA CYS A 334 1.70 -1.01 23.71
C CYS A 334 1.38 -0.58 22.27
N ALA A 335 2.41 -0.54 21.42
CA ALA A 335 2.27 -0.18 20.01
C ALA A 335 2.32 -1.41 19.13
N VAL A 336 1.40 -1.48 18.18
CA VAL A 336 1.30 -2.54 17.17
C VAL A 336 1.28 -1.90 15.78
N THR A 337 1.97 -2.52 14.82
CA THR A 337 1.91 -2.10 13.41
C THR A 337 2.02 -3.31 12.48
N ALA A 338 1.72 -3.12 11.21
CA ALA A 338 1.74 -4.18 10.19
C ALA A 338 2.77 -3.84 9.09
N ALA A 339 4.06 -4.06 9.35
CA ALA A 339 5.20 -3.76 8.47
C ALA A 339 5.32 -2.27 8.09
N MET A 340 4.92 -1.36 8.98
CA MET A 340 4.89 0.08 8.73
C MET A 340 5.58 0.89 9.85
N VAL A 341 6.63 0.36 10.48
CA VAL A 341 7.29 0.94 11.66
C VAL A 341 7.70 2.39 11.42
N ASP A 342 8.53 2.62 10.41
CA ASP A 342 9.01 3.96 10.05
C ASP A 342 7.87 4.83 9.50
N GLY A 343 7.03 4.25 8.65
CA GLY A 343 5.94 4.96 7.99
C GLY A 343 4.85 5.50 8.93
N THR A 344 4.67 4.92 10.11
CA THR A 344 3.74 5.36 11.16
C THR A 344 4.42 6.11 12.31
N GLY A 345 5.75 6.38 12.19
CA GLY A 345 6.52 7.12 13.18
C GLY A 345 6.89 6.32 14.43
N LEU A 346 6.77 4.99 14.42
CA LEU A 346 6.98 4.14 15.61
C LEU A 346 8.45 3.71 15.83
N THR A 347 9.40 4.18 15.03
CA THR A 347 10.81 3.76 15.11
C THR A 347 11.42 4.04 16.50
N GLU A 348 11.17 5.22 17.07
CA GLU A 348 11.67 5.57 18.41
C GLU A 348 10.99 4.75 19.49
N PHE A 349 9.68 4.51 19.39
CA PHE A 349 8.92 3.64 20.30
C PHE A 349 9.51 2.22 20.30
N ALA A 350 9.77 1.65 19.13
CA ALA A 350 10.34 0.31 18.98
C ALA A 350 11.71 0.18 19.64
N HIS A 351 12.53 1.22 19.56
CA HIS A 351 13.86 1.25 20.19
C HIS A 351 13.78 1.46 21.71
N ALA A 352 12.92 2.37 22.16
CA ALA A 352 12.81 2.71 23.58
C ALA A 352 12.08 1.63 24.40
N LEU A 353 11.04 1.04 23.84
CA LEU A 353 10.14 0.11 24.52
C LEU A 353 9.96 -1.23 23.74
N PRO A 354 11.05 -1.96 23.41
CA PRO A 354 11.00 -3.11 22.50
C PRO A 354 10.12 -4.27 23.00
N LYS A 355 9.84 -4.36 24.30
CA LYS A 355 8.95 -5.38 24.87
C LYS A 355 7.47 -5.04 24.75
N ARG A 356 7.15 -3.79 24.44
CA ARG A 356 5.78 -3.29 24.26
C ARG A 356 5.52 -2.85 22.81
N PHE A 357 6.43 -3.20 21.91
CA PHE A 357 6.30 -2.97 20.48
C PHE A 357 6.15 -4.29 19.71
N PHE A 358 5.17 -4.35 18.80
CA PHE A 358 4.87 -5.55 18.01
C PHE A 358 4.67 -5.18 16.53
N ASP A 359 5.60 -5.61 15.69
CA ASP A 359 5.38 -5.64 14.25
C ASP A 359 4.87 -7.03 13.85
N VAL A 360 3.66 -7.08 13.29
CA VAL A 360 3.01 -8.34 12.89
C VAL A 360 3.31 -8.74 11.43
N GLY A 361 4.14 -7.96 10.72
CA GLY A 361 4.32 -8.11 9.28
C GLY A 361 3.09 -7.61 8.51
N ILE A 362 2.97 -7.95 7.23
CA ILE A 362 1.82 -7.54 6.41
C ILE A 362 0.60 -8.42 6.76
N ALA A 363 -0.02 -8.14 7.92
CA ALA A 363 -1.09 -8.94 8.50
C ALA A 363 -2.05 -8.07 9.33
N GLU A 364 -2.72 -7.12 8.70
CA GLU A 364 -3.54 -6.10 9.36
C GLU A 364 -4.70 -6.72 10.17
N GLY A 365 -5.39 -7.72 9.61
CA GLY A 365 -6.46 -8.43 10.32
C GLY A 365 -5.95 -9.13 11.60
N HIS A 366 -4.78 -9.79 11.53
CA HIS A 366 -4.13 -10.36 12.71
C HIS A 366 -3.76 -9.27 13.73
N GLY A 367 -3.25 -8.12 13.28
CA GLY A 367 -2.92 -6.98 14.14
C GLY A 367 -4.11 -6.50 14.95
N VAL A 368 -5.29 -6.33 14.32
CA VAL A 368 -6.53 -5.93 15.01
C VAL A 368 -6.98 -7.01 16.01
N ALA A 369 -7.05 -8.28 15.59
CA ALA A 369 -7.47 -9.37 16.46
C ALA A 369 -6.51 -9.56 17.66
N MET A 370 -5.20 -9.41 17.46
CA MET A 370 -4.20 -9.44 18.52
C MET A 370 -4.40 -8.28 19.51
N CYS A 371 -4.66 -7.06 19.02
CA CYS A 371 -5.00 -5.91 19.86
C CYS A 371 -6.24 -6.19 20.73
N ALA A 372 -7.28 -6.79 20.14
CA ALA A 372 -8.47 -7.19 20.92
C ALA A 372 -8.10 -8.16 22.06
N GLY A 373 -7.25 -9.17 21.78
CA GLY A 373 -6.76 -10.10 22.81
C GLY A 373 -5.94 -9.40 23.91
N MET A 374 -5.12 -8.41 23.55
CA MET A 374 -4.34 -7.61 24.51
C MET A 374 -5.24 -6.73 25.38
N ALA A 375 -6.22 -6.04 24.77
CA ALA A 375 -7.18 -5.21 25.48
C ALA A 375 -8.04 -6.04 26.45
N GLN A 376 -8.44 -7.25 26.07
CA GLN A 376 -9.16 -8.18 26.94
C GLN A 376 -8.36 -8.56 28.20
N GLN A 377 -7.04 -8.43 28.17
CA GLN A 377 -6.15 -8.67 29.33
C GLN A 377 -5.77 -7.39 30.06
N GLY A 378 -6.41 -6.26 29.77
CA GLY A 378 -6.21 -4.98 30.46
C GLY A 378 -5.06 -4.14 29.94
N MET A 379 -4.49 -4.46 28.76
CA MET A 379 -3.55 -3.58 28.07
C MET A 379 -4.29 -2.51 27.28
N VAL A 380 -3.60 -1.44 26.89
CA VAL A 380 -4.07 -0.38 26.00
C VAL A 380 -3.28 -0.47 24.68
N PRO A 381 -3.70 -1.34 23.74
CA PRO A 381 -3.02 -1.50 22.47
C PRO A 381 -3.37 -0.34 21.54
N VAL A 382 -2.33 0.23 20.92
CA VAL A 382 -2.45 1.25 19.88
C VAL A 382 -1.98 0.65 18.55
N PHE A 383 -2.90 0.42 17.63
CA PHE A 383 -2.61 -0.14 16.31
C PHE A 383 -2.42 0.98 15.30
N ALA A 384 -1.18 1.24 14.91
CA ALA A 384 -0.83 2.25 13.91
C ALA A 384 -0.75 1.61 12.51
N VAL A 385 -1.57 2.11 11.59
CA VAL A 385 -1.78 1.50 10.27
C VAL A 385 -2.24 2.56 9.26
N TYR A 386 -1.89 2.40 7.97
CA TYR A 386 -2.43 3.27 6.93
C TYR A 386 -3.92 3.03 6.72
N SER A 387 -4.66 4.11 6.54
CA SER A 387 -6.12 4.09 6.34
C SER A 387 -6.56 3.08 5.27
N SER A 388 -5.91 3.08 4.10
CA SER A 388 -6.23 2.15 3.01
C SER A 388 -5.99 0.68 3.37
N PHE A 389 -5.02 0.37 4.25
CA PHE A 389 -4.70 -1.01 4.64
C PHE A 389 -5.56 -1.49 5.82
N LEU A 390 -6.03 -0.58 6.67
CA LEU A 390 -6.95 -0.91 7.76
C LEU A 390 -8.26 -1.55 7.26
N GLN A 391 -8.63 -1.34 6.00
CA GLN A 391 -9.80 -2.00 5.38
C GLN A 391 -9.78 -3.54 5.57
N ARG A 392 -8.60 -4.16 5.64
CA ARG A 392 -8.43 -5.60 5.88
C ARG A 392 -8.75 -6.04 7.31
N GLY A 393 -8.84 -5.09 8.23
CA GLY A 393 -9.19 -5.32 9.63
C GLY A 393 -10.67 -5.06 9.95
N TYR A 394 -11.51 -4.72 8.97
CA TYR A 394 -12.88 -4.28 9.21
C TYR A 394 -13.74 -5.35 9.93
N ASP A 395 -13.68 -6.60 9.50
CA ASP A 395 -14.37 -7.71 10.16
C ASP A 395 -13.92 -7.87 11.64
N MET A 396 -12.60 -7.81 11.87
CA MET A 396 -12.03 -7.94 13.23
C MET A 396 -12.39 -6.75 14.12
N LEU A 397 -12.54 -5.55 13.54
CA LEU A 397 -13.04 -4.39 14.30
C LEU A 397 -14.48 -4.60 14.78
N LEU A 398 -15.33 -5.17 13.93
CA LEU A 398 -16.72 -5.49 14.29
C LEU A 398 -16.79 -6.63 15.29
N HIS A 399 -16.21 -7.78 14.93
CA HIS A 399 -16.37 -9.04 15.67
C HIS A 399 -15.50 -9.10 16.93
N ASP A 400 -14.20 -8.79 16.80
CA ASP A 400 -13.27 -9.02 17.90
C ASP A 400 -13.19 -7.84 18.86
N VAL A 401 -13.31 -6.60 18.34
CA VAL A 401 -13.18 -5.38 19.17
C VAL A 401 -14.54 -4.87 19.64
N ALA A 402 -15.43 -4.49 18.70
CA ALA A 402 -16.66 -3.77 19.04
C ALA A 402 -17.69 -4.65 19.78
N LEU A 403 -17.92 -5.89 19.35
CA LEU A 403 -18.83 -6.81 20.05
C LEU A 403 -18.40 -7.08 21.48
N ASN A 404 -17.11 -7.02 21.77
CA ASN A 404 -16.55 -7.23 23.10
C ASN A 404 -16.36 -5.91 23.90
N HIS A 405 -16.73 -4.75 23.31
CA HIS A 405 -16.56 -3.42 23.91
C HIS A 405 -15.13 -3.14 24.39
N LEU A 406 -14.13 -3.57 23.62
CA LEU A 406 -12.73 -3.49 24.00
C LEU A 406 -12.12 -2.12 23.63
N HIS A 407 -11.30 -1.60 24.55
CA HIS A 407 -10.54 -0.38 24.33
C HIS A 407 -9.33 -0.69 23.44
N VAL A 408 -9.47 -0.47 22.16
CA VAL A 408 -8.40 -0.54 21.15
C VAL A 408 -8.30 0.82 20.47
N VAL A 409 -7.12 1.41 20.48
CA VAL A 409 -6.83 2.69 19.83
C VAL A 409 -6.27 2.45 18.44
N LEU A 410 -6.85 3.06 17.43
CA LEU A 410 -6.39 3.01 16.04
C LEU A 410 -5.72 4.33 15.65
N GLY A 411 -4.41 4.31 15.40
CA GLY A 411 -3.69 5.41 14.74
C GLY A 411 -3.85 5.26 13.23
N VAL A 412 -4.86 5.92 12.65
CA VAL A 412 -5.22 5.79 11.23
C VAL A 412 -4.45 6.83 10.42
N ASP A 413 -3.26 6.43 10.00
CA ASP A 413 -2.34 7.28 9.24
C ASP A 413 -2.75 7.36 7.75
N ARG A 414 -2.38 8.41 7.06
CA ARG A 414 -2.65 8.63 5.63
C ARG A 414 -4.14 8.68 5.29
N ALA A 415 -4.93 9.27 6.18
CA ALA A 415 -6.35 9.55 5.94
C ALA A 415 -6.53 10.60 4.83
N GLY A 416 -7.55 10.42 3.99
CA GLY A 416 -7.83 11.29 2.85
C GLY A 416 -6.93 11.03 1.64
N LEU A 417 -6.71 12.05 0.81
CA LEU A 417 -5.89 11.97 -0.39
C LEU A 417 -4.40 12.00 -0.03
N VAL A 418 -3.63 10.99 -0.49
CA VAL A 418 -2.21 10.82 -0.14
C VAL A 418 -1.24 11.08 -1.30
N GLY A 419 -1.73 11.14 -2.54
CA GLY A 419 -0.95 11.63 -3.68
C GLY A 419 -0.42 10.56 -4.62
N ALA A 420 0.90 10.41 -4.71
CA ALA A 420 1.61 9.79 -5.83
C ALA A 420 1.37 8.28 -6.04
N ASP A 421 0.86 7.54 -5.06
CA ASP A 421 0.57 6.10 -5.15
C ASP A 421 -0.85 5.79 -5.68
N GLY A 422 -1.67 6.82 -5.84
CA GLY A 422 -2.94 6.75 -6.56
C GLY A 422 -4.02 5.92 -5.87
N GLU A 423 -4.89 5.35 -6.67
CA GLU A 423 -6.18 4.75 -6.32
C GLU A 423 -6.11 3.74 -5.18
N THR A 424 -5.01 3.01 -5.09
CA THR A 424 -4.86 1.90 -4.13
C THR A 424 -4.37 2.35 -2.76
N HIS A 425 -3.92 3.61 -2.62
CA HIS A 425 -3.30 4.09 -1.38
C HIS A 425 -4.05 5.25 -0.72
N HIS A 426 -5.03 5.87 -1.38
CA HIS A 426 -5.84 6.94 -0.78
C HIS A 426 -6.68 6.42 0.38
N GLY A 427 -6.66 7.13 1.50
CA GLY A 427 -7.44 6.85 2.70
C GLY A 427 -8.82 7.49 2.65
N CYS A 428 -9.62 7.15 1.63
CA CYS A 428 -10.89 7.82 1.35
C CYS A 428 -12.12 7.02 1.78
N PHE A 429 -11.93 5.84 2.40
CA PHE A 429 -13.01 4.94 2.80
C PHE A 429 -13.19 4.80 4.31
N ASP A 430 -12.19 5.18 5.10
CA ASP A 430 -12.21 5.01 6.55
C ASP A 430 -13.35 5.76 7.25
N PRO A 431 -13.77 6.99 6.87
CA PRO A 431 -14.88 7.66 7.53
C PRO A 431 -16.19 6.86 7.47
N MET A 432 -16.41 6.12 6.38
CA MET A 432 -17.62 5.33 6.19
C MET A 432 -17.58 4.04 7.01
N TYR A 433 -16.58 3.17 6.78
CA TYR A 433 -16.58 1.86 7.42
C TYR A 433 -16.32 1.93 8.94
N LEU A 434 -15.51 2.88 9.42
CA LEU A 434 -15.32 3.09 10.85
C LEU A 434 -16.60 3.58 11.53
N SER A 435 -17.36 4.46 10.87
CA SER A 435 -18.63 4.95 11.41
C SER A 435 -19.75 3.89 11.46
N GLN A 436 -19.57 2.76 10.79
CA GLN A 436 -20.51 1.63 10.84
C GLN A 436 -20.24 0.69 12.03
N VAL A 437 -19.06 0.82 12.67
CA VAL A 437 -18.69 -0.02 13.83
C VAL A 437 -19.42 0.49 15.08
N PRO A 438 -20.27 -0.31 15.72
CA PRO A 438 -20.99 0.11 16.92
C PRO A 438 -20.05 0.48 18.06
N GLY A 439 -20.30 1.60 18.73
CA GLY A 439 -19.47 2.09 19.82
C GLY A 439 -18.14 2.72 19.41
N MET A 440 -17.83 2.78 18.11
CA MET A 440 -16.60 3.42 17.61
C MET A 440 -16.64 4.93 17.78
N THR A 441 -15.56 5.49 18.33
CA THR A 441 -15.31 6.94 18.28
C THR A 441 -14.26 7.23 17.21
N VAL A 442 -14.50 8.24 16.35
CA VAL A 442 -13.57 8.65 15.30
C VAL A 442 -13.22 10.13 15.44
N LEU A 443 -11.97 10.42 15.79
CA LEU A 443 -11.40 11.74 15.99
C LEU A 443 -10.60 12.16 14.75
N CYS A 444 -10.69 13.44 14.38
CA CYS A 444 -10.12 13.99 13.13
C CYS A 444 -9.28 15.25 13.40
N PRO A 445 -8.04 15.12 13.93
CA PRO A 445 -7.16 16.27 14.11
C PRO A 445 -6.80 16.93 12.77
N ALA A 446 -6.72 18.25 12.77
CA ALA A 446 -6.33 19.08 11.62
C ALA A 446 -4.95 19.75 11.82
N SER A 447 -4.36 19.62 13.01
CA SER A 447 -3.06 20.18 13.39
C SER A 447 -2.29 19.23 14.30
N PHE A 448 -1.00 19.49 14.51
CA PHE A 448 -0.16 18.72 15.43
C PHE A 448 -0.61 18.86 16.90
N ALA A 449 -1.05 20.05 17.29
CA ALA A 449 -1.56 20.28 18.64
C ALA A 449 -2.82 19.45 18.91
N GLU A 450 -3.75 19.42 17.96
CA GLU A 450 -4.95 18.60 18.06
C GLU A 450 -4.64 17.10 18.03
N LEU A 451 -3.68 16.67 17.21
CA LEU A 451 -3.28 15.25 17.20
C LEU A 451 -2.80 14.80 18.59
N ARG A 452 -1.96 15.59 19.24
CA ARG A 452 -1.50 15.29 20.60
C ARG A 452 -2.68 15.20 21.57
N ARG A 453 -3.52 16.24 21.62
CA ARG A 453 -4.69 16.28 22.51
C ARG A 453 -5.67 15.12 22.24
N MET A 454 -5.99 14.86 20.99
CA MET A 454 -6.90 13.78 20.62
C MET A 454 -6.32 12.39 20.87
N LEU A 455 -5.00 12.21 20.76
CA LEU A 455 -4.35 10.96 21.11
C LEU A 455 -4.38 10.71 22.62
N HIS A 456 -4.14 11.72 23.47
CA HIS A 456 -4.32 11.63 24.91
C HIS A 456 -5.75 11.22 25.24
N ARG A 457 -6.74 11.93 24.68
CA ARG A 457 -8.15 11.62 24.88
C ARG A 457 -8.52 10.20 24.44
N ALA A 458 -7.98 9.74 23.31
CA ALA A 458 -8.22 8.39 22.81
C ALA A 458 -7.64 7.29 23.72
N VAL A 459 -6.49 7.54 24.33
CA VAL A 459 -5.78 6.57 25.18
C VAL A 459 -6.31 6.56 26.62
N GLU A 460 -6.66 7.73 27.16
CA GLU A 460 -6.90 7.92 28.60
C GLU A 460 -8.38 8.10 28.98
N GLU A 461 -9.23 8.63 28.06
CA GLU A 461 -10.57 9.09 28.42
C GLU A 461 -11.72 8.34 27.72
N ILE A 462 -11.48 7.79 26.53
CA ILE A 462 -12.53 7.15 25.74
C ILE A 462 -12.52 5.64 25.97
N ASP A 463 -13.63 5.11 26.49
CA ASP A 463 -13.84 3.68 26.58
C ASP A 463 -14.30 3.09 25.23
N GLY A 464 -13.91 1.83 24.95
CA GLY A 464 -14.25 1.13 23.72
C GLY A 464 -13.33 1.45 22.54
N PRO A 465 -13.73 1.07 21.32
CA PRO A 465 -12.91 1.28 20.12
C PRO A 465 -12.83 2.75 19.73
N VAL A 466 -11.61 3.24 19.50
CA VAL A 466 -11.39 4.63 19.11
C VAL A 466 -10.36 4.74 17.98
N ALA A 467 -10.63 5.60 17.00
CA ALA A 467 -9.74 5.90 15.89
C ALA A 467 -9.36 7.39 15.89
N VAL A 468 -8.07 7.66 15.77
CA VAL A 468 -7.52 8.99 15.51
C VAL A 468 -7.02 8.98 14.07
N ARG A 469 -7.76 9.65 13.15
CA ARG A 469 -7.43 9.67 11.73
C ARG A 469 -6.74 10.96 11.33
N TYR A 470 -5.54 10.86 10.75
CA TYR A 470 -4.71 12.02 10.39
C TYR A 470 -4.07 11.85 9.00
N PRO A 471 -3.75 12.97 8.30
CA PRO A 471 -3.27 12.94 6.93
C PRO A 471 -1.78 12.58 6.85
N ARG A 472 -1.32 12.31 5.63
CA ARG A 472 0.10 12.23 5.29
C ARG A 472 0.73 13.62 5.27
N GLY A 473 1.95 13.76 5.80
CA GLY A 473 2.76 14.99 5.71
C GLY A 473 2.57 15.94 6.89
N GLY A 474 2.79 17.23 6.65
CA GLY A 474 2.74 18.27 7.67
C GLY A 474 1.37 18.91 7.83
N GLN A 475 1.22 19.75 8.86
CA GLN A 475 0.04 20.57 9.06
C GLN A 475 0.00 21.77 8.11
N GLY A 476 -1.19 22.35 7.90
CA GLY A 476 -1.37 23.59 7.16
C GLY A 476 -1.27 24.84 8.05
N ARG A 477 -1.92 25.92 7.62
CA ARG A 477 -1.96 27.19 8.39
C ARG A 477 -2.79 27.11 9.67
N TYR A 478 -3.75 26.20 9.73
CA TYR A 478 -4.57 25.98 10.93
C TYR A 478 -3.72 25.36 12.03
N GLN A 479 -3.81 25.90 13.25
CA GLN A 479 -2.98 25.47 14.37
C GLN A 479 -3.74 24.71 15.45
N ASP A 480 -4.81 25.29 15.99
CA ASP A 480 -5.63 24.69 17.05
C ASP A 480 -6.90 25.50 17.30
N ASP A 481 -8.00 24.84 17.71
CA ASP A 481 -9.21 25.49 18.23
C ASP A 481 -9.24 25.57 19.76
N GLY A 482 -8.30 24.87 20.42
CA GLY A 482 -8.17 24.84 21.88
C GLY A 482 -9.29 24.10 22.62
N GLY A 483 -10.20 23.41 21.90
CA GLY A 483 -11.40 22.79 22.45
C GLY A 483 -11.48 21.27 22.27
N ASP A 484 -12.26 20.60 23.12
CA ASP A 484 -12.53 19.16 23.06
C ASP A 484 -13.97 18.84 22.59
N GLY A 485 -14.73 19.89 22.19
CA GLY A 485 -16.08 19.75 21.65
C GLY A 485 -16.13 18.96 20.34
N VAL A 486 -17.29 18.38 20.03
CA VAL A 486 -17.52 17.70 18.73
C VAL A 486 -17.38 18.67 17.57
N PHE A 487 -17.86 19.90 17.74
CA PHE A 487 -17.79 21.00 16.79
C PHE A 487 -16.93 22.15 17.32
N ALA A 488 -16.23 22.82 16.41
CA ALA A 488 -15.59 24.09 16.66
C ALA A 488 -16.00 25.11 15.59
N CYS A 489 -16.37 26.34 15.99
CA CYS A 489 -16.57 27.44 15.07
C CYS A 489 -15.25 28.18 14.90
N LEU A 490 -14.62 28.04 13.73
CA LEU A 490 -13.32 28.68 13.44
C LEU A 490 -13.47 30.10 12.89
N ARG A 491 -14.64 30.40 12.33
CA ARG A 491 -14.97 31.69 11.78
C ARG A 491 -16.49 31.90 11.82
N GLU A 492 -16.92 33.05 12.25
CA GLU A 492 -18.32 33.45 12.21
C GLU A 492 -18.70 34.05 10.84
N GLY A 493 -19.96 33.83 10.44
CA GLY A 493 -20.53 34.30 9.20
C GLY A 493 -22.02 33.97 9.11
N GLU A 494 -22.77 34.67 8.31
CA GLU A 494 -24.23 34.55 8.25
C GLU A 494 -24.77 34.25 6.85
N ASP A 495 -23.96 34.40 5.79
CA ASP A 495 -24.42 34.19 4.41
C ASP A 495 -24.48 32.72 4.02
N ALA A 496 -23.50 31.93 4.47
CA ALA A 496 -23.40 30.47 4.29
C ALA A 496 -22.51 29.84 5.37
N ALA A 497 -22.55 28.53 5.49
CA ALA A 497 -21.62 27.74 6.33
C ALA A 497 -20.87 26.72 5.51
N ILE A 498 -19.56 26.53 5.82
CA ILE A 498 -18.73 25.42 5.36
C ILE A 498 -18.45 24.53 6.57
N LEU A 499 -18.89 23.27 6.50
CA LEU A 499 -18.60 22.25 7.50
C LEU A 499 -17.55 21.29 6.95
N THR A 500 -16.49 21.03 7.70
CA THR A 500 -15.41 20.13 7.29
C THR A 500 -14.72 19.49 8.49
N TYR A 501 -13.74 18.62 8.24
CA TYR A 501 -12.92 17.97 9.26
C TYR A 501 -11.51 17.66 8.74
N GLY A 502 -10.58 17.41 9.67
CA GLY A 502 -9.21 17.08 9.34
C GLY A 502 -8.52 18.17 8.52
N ILE A 503 -7.60 17.78 7.64
CA ILE A 503 -6.72 18.74 6.93
C ILE A 503 -7.46 19.71 5.99
N LEU A 504 -8.67 19.34 5.52
CA LEU A 504 -9.48 20.20 4.64
C LEU A 504 -9.96 21.49 5.31
N VAL A 505 -9.84 21.60 6.63
CA VAL A 505 -10.02 22.85 7.36
C VAL A 505 -9.24 24.00 6.73
N ASN A 506 -8.02 23.72 6.24
CA ASN A 506 -7.20 24.73 5.58
C ASN A 506 -7.84 25.24 4.29
N GLN A 507 -8.41 24.35 3.46
CA GLN A 507 -9.11 24.73 2.23
C GLN A 507 -10.39 25.53 2.53
N ALA A 508 -11.12 25.16 3.58
CA ALA A 508 -12.32 25.89 4.03
C ALA A 508 -11.99 27.32 4.50
N LEU A 509 -10.93 27.49 5.29
CA LEU A 509 -10.47 28.78 5.76
C LEU A 509 -9.97 29.67 4.61
N ASP A 510 -9.21 29.09 3.66
CA ASP A 510 -8.75 29.82 2.47
C ASP A 510 -9.92 30.22 1.57
N ALA A 511 -10.94 29.36 1.40
CA ALA A 511 -12.16 29.69 0.68
C ALA A 511 -12.94 30.82 1.35
N ALA A 512 -13.05 30.79 2.67
CA ALA A 512 -13.71 31.87 3.44
C ALA A 512 -12.97 33.21 3.30
N ASP A 513 -11.64 33.22 3.20
CA ASP A 513 -10.86 34.43 2.94
C ASP A 513 -11.10 34.98 1.51
N LEU A 514 -11.20 34.12 0.51
CA LEU A 514 -11.55 34.49 -0.87
C LEU A 514 -12.94 35.14 -0.94
N LEU A 515 -13.93 34.55 -0.25
CA LEU A 515 -15.29 35.01 -0.20
C LEU A 515 -15.41 36.36 0.55
N ALA A 516 -14.66 36.52 1.63
CA ALA A 516 -14.63 37.79 2.38
C ALA A 516 -14.13 38.96 1.55
N GLN A 517 -13.19 38.76 0.61
CA GLN A 517 -12.74 39.79 -0.34
C GLN A 517 -13.88 40.27 -1.25
N LYS A 518 -14.92 39.44 -1.43
CA LYS A 518 -16.14 39.77 -2.18
C LYS A 518 -17.30 40.27 -1.30
N GLY A 519 -17.06 40.47 0.00
CA GLY A 519 -18.05 40.88 0.97
C GLY A 519 -18.99 39.78 1.47
N ILE A 520 -18.70 38.52 1.17
CA ILE A 520 -19.48 37.35 1.59
C ILE A 520 -18.91 36.80 2.90
N ARG A 521 -19.75 36.71 3.93
CA ARG A 521 -19.38 36.28 5.28
C ARG A 521 -19.78 34.81 5.49
N VAL A 522 -18.79 33.92 5.49
CA VAL A 522 -18.99 32.49 5.61
C VAL A 522 -18.58 31.99 6.98
N ARG A 523 -19.48 31.28 7.63
CA ARG A 523 -19.19 30.54 8.85
C ARG A 523 -18.36 29.28 8.53
N VAL A 524 -17.24 29.07 9.21
CA VAL A 524 -16.44 27.84 9.07
C VAL A 524 -16.57 27.00 10.32
N LEU A 525 -17.18 25.84 10.17
CA LEU A 525 -17.39 24.86 11.21
C LEU A 525 -16.46 23.65 10.99
N LYS A 526 -15.80 23.22 12.05
CA LYS A 526 -14.93 22.04 12.04
C LYS A 526 -15.53 20.95 12.92
N LEU A 527 -15.52 19.71 12.43
CA LEU A 527 -15.77 18.52 13.21
C LEU A 527 -14.45 17.99 13.78
N ASN A 528 -14.33 17.93 15.10
CA ASN A 528 -13.26 17.26 15.83
C ASN A 528 -13.50 15.75 15.91
N GLN A 529 -14.77 15.35 15.89
CA GLN A 529 -15.25 13.98 15.97
C GLN A 529 -16.31 13.75 14.88
N ILE A 530 -16.13 12.73 14.05
CA ILE A 530 -17.08 12.38 12.99
C ILE A 530 -17.96 11.18 13.34
N CYS A 531 -17.65 10.48 14.42
CA CYS A 531 -18.45 9.37 14.98
C CYS A 531 -18.20 9.27 16.49
N PRO A 532 -19.25 9.06 17.33
CA PRO A 532 -20.66 9.29 17.00
C PRO A 532 -20.96 10.76 16.71
N LEU A 533 -22.01 11.01 15.93
CA LEU A 533 -22.59 12.33 15.74
C LEU A 533 -23.88 12.43 16.55
N ASP A 534 -23.86 13.23 17.60
CA ASP A 534 -25.05 13.54 18.39
C ASP A 534 -25.98 14.47 17.62
N SER A 535 -27.26 14.11 17.50
CA SER A 535 -28.24 14.87 16.73
C SER A 535 -28.50 16.26 17.32
N GLY A 536 -28.49 16.37 18.66
CA GLY A 536 -28.64 17.64 19.37
C GLY A 536 -27.47 18.58 19.09
N ALA A 537 -26.24 18.07 19.16
CA ALA A 537 -25.03 18.84 18.84
C ALA A 537 -25.00 19.30 17.36
N VAL A 538 -25.42 18.43 16.43
CA VAL A 538 -25.55 18.80 15.00
C VAL A 538 -26.59 19.89 14.82
N LYS A 539 -27.76 19.77 15.43
CA LYS A 539 -28.82 20.77 15.38
C LYS A 539 -28.38 22.11 15.94
N GLU A 540 -27.72 22.12 17.09
CA GLU A 540 -27.22 23.35 17.74
C GLU A 540 -26.15 24.02 16.86
N ALA A 541 -25.15 23.26 16.40
CA ALA A 541 -24.04 23.77 15.60
C ALA A 541 -24.49 24.34 14.25
N LEU A 542 -25.57 23.82 13.67
CA LEU A 542 -26.11 24.24 12.37
C LEU A 542 -27.36 25.14 12.49
N SER A 543 -27.75 25.50 13.70
CA SER A 543 -28.89 26.42 13.94
C SER A 543 -28.65 27.74 13.23
N GLY A 544 -29.68 28.23 12.53
CA GLY A 544 -29.63 29.49 11.76
C GLY A 544 -28.84 29.40 10.45
N THR A 545 -28.35 28.22 10.06
CA THR A 545 -27.65 28.03 8.79
C THR A 545 -28.63 27.72 7.67
N GLU A 546 -28.85 28.69 6.75
CA GLU A 546 -29.72 28.49 5.60
C GLU A 546 -29.03 27.76 4.43
N ARG A 547 -27.72 27.94 4.28
CA ARG A 547 -26.91 27.38 3.21
C ARG A 547 -25.71 26.67 3.79
N LEU A 548 -25.66 25.37 3.60
CA LEU A 548 -24.62 24.50 4.15
C LEU A 548 -23.85 23.79 3.05
N LEU A 549 -22.53 23.96 3.01
CA LEU A 549 -21.62 23.17 2.21
C LEU A 549 -20.83 22.24 3.15
N VAL A 550 -20.86 20.93 2.87
CA VAL A 550 -20.01 19.93 3.59
C VAL A 550 -18.87 19.54 2.68
N LEU A 551 -17.63 19.76 3.15
CA LEU A 551 -16.39 19.55 2.42
C LEU A 551 -15.63 18.35 3.00
N GLU A 552 -15.38 17.32 2.17
CA GLU A 552 -14.78 16.04 2.60
C GLU A 552 -13.84 15.46 1.54
N ASP A 553 -12.74 14.86 1.93
CA ASP A 553 -11.82 14.12 1.06
C ASP A 553 -12.07 12.59 1.09
N CYS A 554 -13.33 12.19 1.05
CA CYS A 554 -13.78 10.81 1.07
C CYS A 554 -14.76 10.50 -0.07
N MET A 555 -15.14 9.22 -0.21
CA MET A 555 -16.14 8.79 -1.18
C MET A 555 -17.53 9.33 -0.80
N ALA A 556 -18.39 9.53 -1.80
CA ALA A 556 -19.72 10.12 -1.59
C ALA A 556 -20.65 9.24 -0.76
N THR A 557 -20.69 7.92 -1.03
CA THR A 557 -21.63 7.01 -0.40
C THR A 557 -21.28 6.76 1.06
N GLY A 558 -22.16 7.12 1.99
CA GLY A 558 -21.95 6.95 3.42
C GLY A 558 -21.05 8.00 4.06
N CYS A 559 -20.72 9.09 3.36
CA CYS A 559 -19.91 10.20 3.86
C CYS A 559 -20.56 10.90 5.07
N VAL A 560 -19.78 11.72 5.76
CA VAL A 560 -20.27 12.48 6.93
C VAL A 560 -21.37 13.44 6.52
N GLY A 561 -21.28 14.09 5.36
CA GLY A 561 -22.31 14.99 4.83
C GLY A 561 -23.66 14.31 4.61
N GLN A 562 -23.71 13.07 4.13
CA GLN A 562 -24.95 12.30 4.02
C GLN A 562 -25.55 11.98 5.40
N ARG A 563 -24.72 11.68 6.37
CA ARG A 563 -25.16 11.43 7.76
C ARG A 563 -25.69 12.71 8.41
N ILE A 564 -25.03 13.84 8.19
CA ILE A 564 -25.52 15.17 8.61
C ILE A 564 -26.87 15.45 7.97
N ALA A 565 -27.03 15.25 6.67
CA ALA A 565 -28.31 15.44 5.96
C ALA A 565 -29.44 14.58 6.57
N ALA A 566 -29.16 13.32 6.91
CA ALA A 566 -30.12 12.43 7.57
C ALA A 566 -30.51 12.94 8.96
N ILE A 567 -29.55 13.41 9.77
CA ILE A 567 -29.81 14.00 11.08
C ILE A 567 -30.66 15.26 10.96
N LEU A 568 -30.31 16.16 10.05
CA LEU A 568 -31.08 17.39 9.82
C LEU A 568 -32.54 17.08 9.45
N ALA A 569 -32.78 16.09 8.57
CA ALA A 569 -34.12 15.66 8.21
C ALA A 569 -34.89 15.08 9.41
N GLN A 570 -34.25 14.27 10.27
CA GLN A 570 -34.87 13.74 11.50
C GLN A 570 -35.20 14.83 12.50
N GLU A 571 -34.34 15.81 12.67
CA GLU A 571 -34.53 16.96 13.56
C GLU A 571 -35.42 18.05 12.98
N ARG A 572 -35.92 17.87 11.75
CA ARG A 572 -36.75 18.84 11.01
C ARG A 572 -36.07 20.19 10.82
N VAL A 573 -34.76 20.17 10.62
CA VAL A 573 -33.95 21.31 10.23
C VAL A 573 -33.74 21.24 8.72
N GLU A 574 -34.34 22.19 7.98
CA GLU A 574 -34.28 22.19 6.53
C GLU A 574 -33.45 23.42 6.08
N PRO A 575 -32.15 23.23 5.81
CA PRO A 575 -31.40 24.31 5.15
C PRO A 575 -31.97 24.54 3.75
N ARG A 576 -32.01 25.77 3.32
CA ARG A 576 -32.48 26.17 1.98
C ARG A 576 -31.64 25.49 0.88
N CYS A 577 -30.34 25.36 1.11
CA CYS A 577 -29.42 24.70 0.22
C CYS A 577 -28.41 23.84 1.02
N LEU A 578 -28.21 22.58 0.59
CA LEU A 578 -27.21 21.66 1.13
C LEU A 578 -26.36 21.11 -0.02
N THR A 579 -25.08 21.47 -0.04
CA THR A 579 -24.12 21.00 -1.04
C THR A 579 -23.09 20.08 -0.40
N LEU A 580 -22.90 18.88 -0.97
CA LEU A 580 -21.88 17.91 -0.53
C LEU A 580 -20.73 17.87 -1.53
N LYS A 581 -19.55 18.36 -1.13
CA LYS A 581 -18.32 18.29 -1.94
C LYS A 581 -17.42 17.18 -1.41
N ASN A 582 -17.21 16.18 -2.27
CA ASN A 582 -16.41 14.99 -1.96
C ASN A 582 -15.86 14.36 -3.25
N LEU A 583 -15.28 13.18 -3.20
CA LEU A 583 -14.68 12.50 -4.36
C LEU A 583 -15.72 11.90 -5.33
N GLY A 584 -17.01 12.00 -5.03
CA GLY A 584 -18.07 11.33 -5.80
C GLY A 584 -17.95 9.81 -5.70
N GLY A 585 -18.27 9.12 -6.82
CA GLY A 585 -18.15 7.66 -6.94
C GLY A 585 -16.94 7.21 -7.76
N ARG A 586 -15.84 7.97 -7.80
CA ARG A 586 -14.67 7.71 -8.64
C ARG A 586 -13.42 7.54 -7.80
N PHE A 587 -12.59 6.55 -8.14
CA PHE A 587 -11.24 6.44 -7.57
C PHE A 587 -10.39 7.65 -7.98
N ALA A 588 -9.68 8.23 -7.02
CA ALA A 588 -8.77 9.33 -7.28
C ALA A 588 -7.45 8.79 -7.87
N PRO A 589 -6.96 9.35 -9.01
CA PRO A 589 -5.72 8.91 -9.62
C PRO A 589 -4.48 9.32 -8.81
N GLN A 590 -3.29 8.98 -9.31
CA GLN A 590 -2.03 9.49 -8.76
C GLN A 590 -1.84 10.97 -9.12
N GLY A 591 -1.13 11.70 -8.25
CA GLY A 591 -0.78 13.11 -8.44
C GLY A 591 -0.32 13.76 -7.14
N THR A 592 -0.05 15.06 -7.13
CA THR A 592 0.10 15.79 -5.87
C THR A 592 -1.29 16.01 -5.23
N VAL A 593 -1.33 16.15 -3.91
CA VAL A 593 -2.60 16.37 -3.19
C VAL A 593 -3.31 17.64 -3.72
N ASP A 594 -2.56 18.71 -4.01
CA ASP A 594 -3.11 19.95 -4.58
C ASP A 594 -3.72 19.76 -5.98
N GLN A 595 -3.10 18.91 -6.83
CA GLN A 595 -3.66 18.57 -8.15
C GLN A 595 -4.97 17.78 -7.99
N LEU A 596 -5.00 16.86 -7.03
CA LEU A 596 -6.18 16.06 -6.73
C LEU A 596 -7.30 16.92 -6.14
N TYR A 597 -7.00 17.82 -5.20
CA TYR A 597 -8.02 18.77 -4.69
C TYR A 597 -8.64 19.56 -5.82
N ARG A 598 -7.85 20.11 -6.75
CA ARG A 598 -8.39 20.83 -7.93
C ARG A 598 -9.21 19.92 -8.84
N ALA A 599 -8.74 18.69 -9.11
CA ALA A 599 -9.43 17.76 -10.00
C ALA A 599 -10.80 17.30 -9.46
N PHE A 600 -10.98 17.33 -8.13
CA PHE A 600 -12.22 16.97 -7.46
C PHE A 600 -12.99 18.19 -6.94
N GLY A 601 -12.50 19.42 -7.18
CA GLY A 601 -13.13 20.65 -6.75
C GLY A 601 -13.14 20.84 -5.24
N LEU A 602 -12.13 20.31 -4.53
CA LEU A 602 -11.98 20.42 -3.07
C LEU A 602 -10.99 21.52 -2.68
N ASP A 603 -10.35 22.18 -3.63
CA ASP A 603 -9.47 23.32 -3.40
C ASP A 603 -10.28 24.58 -3.01
N ALA A 604 -9.61 25.52 -2.35
CA ALA A 604 -10.23 26.72 -1.79
C ALA A 604 -11.04 27.53 -2.81
N ARG A 605 -10.54 27.63 -4.06
CA ARG A 605 -11.23 28.39 -5.11
C ARG A 605 -12.53 27.69 -5.53
N SER A 606 -12.45 26.41 -5.81
CA SER A 606 -13.62 25.60 -6.19
C SER A 606 -14.68 25.52 -5.08
N VAL A 607 -14.24 25.58 -3.81
CA VAL A 607 -15.14 25.68 -2.65
C VAL A 607 -15.80 27.04 -2.60
N ALA A 608 -15.04 28.12 -2.80
CA ALA A 608 -15.60 29.48 -2.84
C ALA A 608 -16.61 29.65 -3.98
N ASP A 609 -16.27 29.19 -5.19
CA ASP A 609 -17.18 29.23 -6.35
C ASP A 609 -18.50 28.50 -6.05
N SER A 610 -18.44 27.34 -5.39
CA SER A 610 -19.67 26.60 -5.00
C SER A 610 -20.50 27.33 -3.95
N VAL A 611 -19.89 28.04 -3.02
CA VAL A 611 -20.63 28.88 -2.06
C VAL A 611 -21.31 30.03 -2.80
N GLU A 612 -20.66 30.68 -3.76
CA GLU A 612 -21.27 31.74 -4.59
C GLU A 612 -22.47 31.19 -5.38
N GLU A 613 -22.35 30.01 -5.99
CA GLU A 613 -23.48 29.36 -6.68
C GLU A 613 -24.67 29.14 -5.74
N MET A 614 -24.45 28.63 -4.51
CA MET A 614 -25.48 28.45 -3.50
C MET A 614 -26.19 29.77 -3.10
N LEU A 615 -25.47 30.89 -3.14
CA LEU A 615 -26.06 32.21 -2.83
C LEU A 615 -26.96 32.70 -3.96
N HIS A 616 -26.73 32.29 -5.21
CA HIS A 616 -27.52 32.64 -6.38
C HIS A 616 -28.71 31.71 -6.65
N GLU A 617 -28.73 30.52 -6.05
CA GLU A 617 -29.89 29.63 -6.12
C GLU A 617 -31.07 30.21 -5.33
N GLN A 618 -32.21 30.48 -6.04
CA GLN A 618 -33.43 31.09 -5.48
C GLN A 618 -34.30 30.09 -4.71
#